data_94f5fdb4e0f1943085749e4cecf031cf
#
_entry.id   94f5fdb4e0f1943085749e4cecf031cf
#
_cell.length_a   1.000
_cell.length_b   1.000
_cell.length_c   1.000
_cell.angle_alpha   90.00
_cell.angle_beta   90.00
_cell.angle_gamma   90.00
#
_symmetry.space_group_name_H-M   'P 1'
#
loop_
_entity.id
_entity.type
_entity.pdbx_description
1 polymer ?
#
loop_
_entity_poly.entity_id
_entity_poly.type
_entity_poly.pdbx_seq_one_letter_code
_entity_poly.pdbx_strand_id
1 'polypeptide(L)'
;MPRRKTTETDALSTRQLSPNKAKASILHALKIKRPIFVWGGPGIGKSEVIHQIAKNIDAHVIDIRLSLWEPTDIKGIPYFNSKENNMVWAQPSELPTSAEAKKHKNIVLFLDEMNSAAPSVQAAA
;
A
#
# COMPACT_ATOMS: atom_id res chain seq x y z
N MET A 1 40.87 -19.40 9.95
CA MET A 1 40.12 -18.50 9.00
C MET A 1 39.28 -17.57 9.82
N PRO A 2 39.43 -16.25 9.67
CA PRO A 2 38.56 -15.32 10.39
C PRO A 2 37.13 -15.47 9.89
N ARG A 3 36.16 -15.63 10.79
CA ARG A 3 34.74 -15.60 10.50
C ARG A 3 34.41 -14.22 9.94
N ARG A 4 33.96 -14.18 8.71
CA ARG A 4 33.39 -12.97 8.09
C ARG A 4 32.18 -12.54 8.92
N LYS A 5 32.29 -11.37 9.57
CA LYS A 5 31.10 -10.77 10.21
C LYS A 5 30.13 -10.40 9.10
N THR A 6 29.02 -11.09 9.01
CA THR A 6 27.88 -10.68 8.19
C THR A 6 27.37 -9.35 8.73
N THR A 7 27.57 -8.28 7.97
CA THR A 7 27.05 -6.96 8.30
C THR A 7 25.54 -6.92 7.99
N GLU A 8 24.81 -6.07 8.68
CA GLU A 8 23.37 -5.86 8.43
C GLU A 8 23.06 -5.56 6.94
N THR A 9 24.00 -4.96 6.24
CA THR A 9 23.96 -4.71 4.79
C THR A 9 23.92 -6.00 3.97
N ASP A 10 24.62 -7.05 4.39
CA ASP A 10 24.60 -8.34 3.69
C ASP A 10 23.24 -9.04 3.85
N ALA A 11 22.60 -8.90 5.00
CA ALA A 11 21.26 -9.44 5.24
C ALA A 11 20.17 -8.75 4.40
N LEU A 12 20.33 -7.45 4.13
CA LEU A 12 19.42 -6.70 3.24
C LEU A 12 19.67 -7.03 1.76
N SER A 13 20.93 -7.24 1.36
CA SER A 13 21.27 -7.59 -0.02
C SER A 13 20.75 -8.98 -0.42
N THR A 14 20.68 -9.93 0.51
CA THR A 14 20.12 -11.27 0.27
C THR A 14 18.61 -11.29 0.05
N ARG A 15 17.90 -10.20 0.36
CA ARG A 15 16.46 -10.06 0.15
C ARG A 15 16.09 -9.38 -1.16
N GLN A 16 17.07 -9.02 -1.98
CA GLN A 16 16.79 -8.45 -3.29
C GLN A 16 16.18 -9.52 -4.20
N LEU A 17 15.04 -9.18 -4.79
CA LEU A 17 14.32 -10.04 -5.72
C LEU A 17 14.40 -9.48 -7.13
N SER A 18 14.51 -10.36 -8.11
CA SER A 18 14.29 -9.98 -9.51
C SER A 18 12.84 -9.53 -9.70
N PRO A 19 12.52 -8.70 -10.71
CA PRO A 19 11.15 -8.26 -10.98
C PRO A 19 10.14 -9.42 -11.06
N ASN A 20 10.51 -10.54 -11.67
CA ASN A 20 9.65 -11.71 -11.80
C ASN A 20 9.38 -12.40 -10.47
N LYS A 21 10.40 -12.53 -9.61
CA LYS A 21 10.26 -13.10 -8.26
C LYS A 21 9.45 -12.19 -7.35
N ALA A 22 9.66 -10.87 -7.43
CA ALA A 22 8.89 -9.89 -6.71
C ALA A 22 7.40 -9.96 -7.11
N LYS A 23 7.11 -10.04 -8.41
CA LYS A 23 5.75 -10.20 -8.94
C LYS A 23 5.07 -11.46 -8.39
N ALA A 24 5.77 -12.59 -8.38
CA ALA A 24 5.25 -13.85 -7.84
C ALA A 24 4.95 -13.76 -6.34
N SER A 25 5.83 -13.15 -5.56
CA SER A 25 5.65 -12.94 -4.12
C SER A 25 4.48 -12.01 -3.81
N ILE A 26 4.33 -10.93 -4.56
CA ILE A 26 3.22 -9.99 -4.42
C ILE A 26 1.89 -10.69 -4.74
N LEU A 27 1.85 -11.42 -5.84
CA LEU A 27 0.65 -12.16 -6.25
C LEU A 27 0.24 -13.19 -5.19
N HIS A 28 1.20 -13.92 -4.62
CA HIS A 28 0.94 -14.87 -3.55
C HIS A 28 0.34 -14.19 -2.31
N ALA A 29 0.93 -13.09 -1.85
CA ALA A 29 0.43 -12.37 -0.68
C ALA A 29 -0.97 -11.76 -0.92
N LEU A 30 -1.26 -11.27 -2.11
CA LEU A 30 -2.59 -10.78 -2.46
C LEU A 30 -3.64 -11.91 -2.44
N LYS A 31 -3.28 -13.11 -2.89
CA LYS A 31 -4.17 -14.28 -2.83
C LYS A 31 -4.54 -14.67 -1.40
N ILE A 32 -3.61 -14.55 -0.47
CA ILE A 32 -3.87 -14.83 0.96
C ILE A 32 -4.31 -13.58 1.74
N LYS A 33 -4.61 -12.49 1.04
CA LYS A 33 -5.09 -11.21 1.59
C LYS A 33 -4.18 -10.63 2.69
N ARG A 34 -2.87 -10.69 2.47
CA ARG A 34 -1.88 -10.07 3.35
C ARG A 34 -1.32 -8.80 2.76
N PRO A 35 -1.16 -7.73 3.55
CA PRO A 35 -0.46 -6.53 3.10
C PRO A 35 1.01 -6.83 2.86
N ILE A 36 1.58 -6.13 1.88
CA ILE A 36 2.99 -6.27 1.50
C ILE A 36 3.64 -4.90 1.50
N PHE A 37 4.88 -4.86 1.93
CA PHE A 37 5.73 -3.69 1.78
C PHE A 37 6.83 -3.97 0.75
N VAL A 38 6.84 -3.19 -0.34
CA VAL A 38 7.82 -3.33 -1.41
C VAL A 38 8.85 -2.20 -1.30
N TRP A 39 10.08 -2.55 -0.97
CA TRP A 39 11.20 -1.65 -0.92
C TRP A 39 11.88 -1.56 -2.27
N GLY A 40 12.23 -0.36 -2.69
CA GLY A 40 13.00 -0.16 -3.90
C GLY A 40 13.24 1.32 -4.18
N GLY A 41 14.31 1.60 -4.94
CA GLY A 41 14.64 2.94 -5.37
C GLY A 41 13.60 3.51 -6.35
N PRO A 42 13.62 4.84 -6.59
CA PRO A 42 12.76 5.46 -7.59
C PRO A 42 13.11 4.91 -9.00
N GLY A 43 12.10 4.81 -9.86
CA GLY A 43 12.28 4.42 -11.26
C GLY A 43 12.54 2.93 -11.51
N ILE A 44 12.31 2.05 -10.54
CA ILE A 44 12.46 0.58 -10.73
C ILE A 44 11.21 -0.12 -11.24
N GLY A 45 10.14 0.61 -11.55
CA GLY A 45 8.91 0.06 -12.13
C GLY A 45 7.96 -0.58 -11.11
N LYS A 46 7.99 -0.18 -9.83
CA LYS A 46 7.08 -0.72 -8.80
C LYS A 46 5.61 -0.55 -9.16
N SER A 47 5.20 0.62 -9.58
CA SER A 47 3.81 0.90 -9.99
C SER A 47 3.39 0.05 -11.19
N GLU A 48 4.27 -0.11 -12.17
CA GLU A 48 4.04 -0.94 -13.34
C GLU A 48 3.79 -2.40 -12.97
N VAL A 49 4.59 -2.95 -12.07
CA VAL A 49 4.42 -4.32 -11.57
C VAL A 49 3.07 -4.51 -10.89
N ILE A 50 2.66 -3.55 -10.05
CA ILE A 50 1.36 -3.61 -9.36
C ILE A 50 0.20 -3.57 -10.35
N HIS A 51 0.24 -2.71 -11.36
CA HIS A 51 -0.79 -2.65 -12.40
C HIS A 51 -0.86 -3.94 -13.24
N GLN A 52 0.27 -4.53 -13.59
CA GLN A 52 0.32 -5.81 -14.29
C GLN A 52 -0.30 -6.94 -13.46
N ILE A 53 0.01 -7.00 -12.16
CA ILE A 53 -0.54 -8.01 -11.26
C ILE A 53 -2.06 -7.83 -11.12
N ALA A 54 -2.51 -6.61 -10.92
CA ALA A 54 -3.93 -6.30 -10.79
C ALA A 54 -4.72 -6.71 -12.03
N LYS A 55 -4.16 -6.49 -13.22
CA LYS A 55 -4.75 -6.94 -14.48
C LYS A 55 -4.88 -8.47 -14.55
N ASN A 56 -3.88 -9.20 -14.06
CA ASN A 56 -3.88 -10.67 -14.08
C ASN A 56 -4.94 -11.28 -13.15
N ILE A 57 -5.27 -10.60 -12.05
CA ILE A 57 -6.26 -11.07 -11.05
C ILE A 57 -7.62 -10.38 -11.18
N ASP A 58 -7.82 -9.58 -12.22
CA ASP A 58 -9.02 -8.77 -12.42
C ASP A 58 -9.33 -7.89 -11.19
N ALA A 59 -8.33 -7.14 -10.75
CA ALA A 59 -8.43 -6.24 -9.62
C ALA A 59 -8.52 -4.77 -10.05
N HIS A 60 -9.35 -4.01 -9.35
CA HIS A 60 -9.34 -2.56 -9.44
C HIS A 60 -8.23 -2.00 -8.54
N VAL A 61 -7.35 -1.18 -9.11
CA VAL A 61 -6.25 -0.55 -8.36
C VAL A 61 -6.65 0.86 -7.95
N ILE A 62 -6.53 1.14 -6.66
CA ILE A 62 -6.60 2.48 -6.12
C ILE A 62 -5.17 2.89 -5.79
N ASP A 63 -4.62 3.79 -6.59
CA ASP A 63 -3.25 4.28 -6.47
C ASP A 63 -3.23 5.61 -5.73
N ILE A 64 -2.59 5.62 -4.57
CA ILE A 64 -2.50 6.78 -3.69
C ILE A 64 -1.03 7.13 -3.47
N ARG A 65 -0.66 8.35 -3.86
CA ARG A 65 0.67 8.89 -3.63
C ARG A 65 0.70 9.64 -2.29
N LEU A 66 1.16 8.95 -1.25
CA LEU A 66 1.11 9.46 0.13
C LEU A 66 1.98 10.70 0.38
N SER A 67 3.00 10.95 -0.43
CA SER A 67 3.83 12.15 -0.32
C SER A 67 3.05 13.46 -0.53
N LEU A 68 1.90 13.40 -1.20
CA LEU A 68 1.02 14.53 -1.48
C LEU A 68 -0.16 14.64 -0.51
N TRP A 69 -0.28 13.73 0.44
CA TRP A 69 -1.43 13.63 1.33
C TRP A 69 -1.15 14.22 2.71
N GLU A 70 -2.22 14.67 3.34
CA GLU A 70 -2.27 15.06 4.75
C GLU A 70 -2.97 13.98 5.59
N PRO A 71 -2.82 13.99 6.94
CA PRO A 71 -3.47 12.99 7.80
C PRO A 71 -4.99 12.93 7.66
N THR A 72 -5.64 14.07 7.41
CA THR A 72 -7.10 14.17 7.20
C THR A 72 -7.55 13.52 5.89
N ASP A 73 -6.66 13.43 4.90
CA ASP A 73 -6.96 12.77 3.62
C ASP A 73 -7.10 11.25 3.79
N ILE A 74 -6.47 10.68 4.83
CA ILE A 74 -6.55 9.24 5.14
C ILE A 74 -7.65 8.96 6.16
N LYS A 75 -7.66 9.73 7.27
CA LYS A 75 -8.61 9.52 8.37
C LYS A 75 -10.01 10.02 8.08
N GLY A 76 -10.14 10.95 7.16
CA GLY A 76 -11.37 11.70 6.95
C GLY A 76 -11.54 12.86 7.92
N ILE A 77 -12.70 13.47 7.88
CA ILE A 77 -13.05 14.63 8.71
C ILE A 77 -14.15 14.24 9.69
N PRO A 78 -13.99 14.50 10.99
CA PRO A 78 -15.03 14.25 11.96
C PRO A 78 -16.17 15.28 11.79
N TYR A 79 -17.40 14.81 11.84
CA TYR A 79 -18.57 15.67 11.90
C TYR A 79 -19.58 15.16 12.92
N PHE A 80 -20.42 16.07 13.42
CA PHE A 80 -21.46 15.70 14.37
C PHE A 80 -22.70 15.18 13.65
N ASN A 81 -23.10 13.96 13.93
CA ASN A 81 -24.33 13.38 13.44
C ASN A 81 -25.45 13.62 14.47
N SER A 82 -26.32 14.58 14.17
CA SER A 82 -27.43 14.97 15.08
C SER A 82 -28.51 13.91 15.26
N LYS A 83 -28.64 12.97 14.30
CA LYS A 83 -29.63 11.89 14.39
C LYS A 83 -29.22 10.83 15.41
N GLU A 84 -27.94 10.54 15.48
CA GLU A 84 -27.38 9.53 16.36
C GLU A 84 -26.73 10.13 17.62
N ASN A 85 -26.70 11.46 17.70
CA ASN A 85 -26.10 12.24 18.79
C ASN A 85 -24.66 11.83 19.10
N ASN A 86 -23.86 11.59 18.04
CA ASN A 86 -22.46 11.20 18.16
C ASN A 86 -21.56 11.86 17.10
N MET A 87 -20.26 11.72 17.28
CA MET A 87 -19.25 12.11 16.29
C MET A 87 -19.02 10.95 15.32
N VAL A 88 -19.08 11.24 14.05
CA VAL A 88 -18.83 10.29 12.95
C VAL A 88 -17.73 10.82 12.04
N TRP A 89 -16.97 9.94 11.43
CA TRP A 89 -15.94 10.32 10.46
C TRP A 89 -16.47 10.20 9.04
N ALA A 90 -16.37 11.29 8.29
CA ALA A 90 -16.62 11.27 6.86
C ALA A 90 -15.44 10.60 6.16
N GLN A 91 -15.69 9.48 5.50
CA GLN A 91 -14.65 8.74 4.80
C GLN A 91 -14.18 9.51 3.55
N PRO A 92 -12.86 9.58 3.28
CA PRO A 92 -12.34 10.16 2.05
C PRO A 92 -12.85 9.41 0.81
N SER A 93 -13.18 10.17 -0.23
CA SER A 93 -13.73 9.62 -1.48
C SER A 93 -12.74 8.75 -2.26
N GLU A 94 -11.44 8.97 -2.07
CA GLU A 94 -10.38 8.22 -2.74
C GLU A 94 -10.14 6.84 -2.14
N LEU A 95 -10.59 6.59 -0.92
CA LEU A 95 -10.49 5.28 -0.28
C LEU A 95 -11.67 4.38 -0.68
N PRO A 96 -11.43 3.06 -0.79
CA PRO A 96 -12.47 2.13 -1.21
C PRO A 96 -13.62 2.07 -0.19
N THR A 97 -14.83 2.19 -0.70
CA THR A 97 -16.05 2.02 0.10
C THR A 97 -16.58 0.58 -0.01
N SER A 98 -17.48 0.21 0.90
CA SER A 98 -18.18 -1.07 0.81
C SER A 98 -18.98 -1.21 -0.49
N ALA A 99 -19.48 -0.11 -1.05
CA ALA A 99 -20.19 -0.11 -2.33
C ALA A 99 -19.25 -0.42 -3.50
N GLU A 100 -18.04 0.14 -3.51
CA GLU A 100 -17.02 -0.18 -4.51
C GLU A 100 -16.51 -1.62 -4.37
N ALA A 101 -16.35 -2.10 -3.16
CA ALA A 101 -15.97 -3.50 -2.91
C ALA A 101 -16.97 -4.50 -3.49
N LYS A 102 -18.24 -4.13 -3.58
CA LYS A 102 -19.29 -4.97 -4.22
C LYS A 102 -19.26 -4.90 -5.75
N LYS A 103 -18.76 -3.80 -6.32
CA LYS A 103 -18.67 -3.62 -7.79
C LYS A 103 -17.49 -4.35 -8.41
N HIS A 104 -16.40 -4.54 -7.67
CA HIS A 104 -15.17 -5.14 -8.16
C HIS A 104 -14.92 -6.47 -7.44
N LYS A 105 -14.46 -7.46 -8.21
CA LYS A 105 -14.09 -8.77 -7.68
C LYS A 105 -12.97 -8.68 -6.64
N ASN A 106 -11.97 -7.87 -6.96
CA ASN A 106 -10.83 -7.60 -6.09
C ASN A 106 -10.48 -6.11 -6.16
N ILE A 107 -10.05 -5.55 -5.03
CA ILE A 107 -9.52 -4.19 -4.95
C ILE A 107 -8.11 -4.27 -4.38
N VAL A 108 -7.16 -3.63 -5.03
CA VAL A 108 -5.79 -3.46 -4.55
C VAL A 108 -5.59 -2.00 -4.21
N LEU A 109 -5.37 -1.72 -2.94
CA LEU A 109 -4.97 -0.40 -2.47
C LEU A 109 -3.45 -0.31 -2.52
N PHE A 110 -2.94 0.54 -3.41
CA PHE A 110 -1.52 0.78 -3.58
C PHE A 110 -1.13 2.12 -2.98
N LEU A 111 -0.39 2.09 -1.87
CA LEU A 111 0.12 3.27 -1.18
C LEU A 111 1.55 3.54 -1.63
N ASP A 112 1.70 4.42 -2.60
CA ASP A 112 3.01 4.78 -3.17
C ASP A 112 3.71 5.88 -2.37
N GLU A 113 5.03 5.90 -2.44
CA GLU A 113 5.88 6.90 -1.79
C GLU A 113 5.66 7.03 -0.27
N MET A 114 5.40 5.92 0.41
CA MET A 114 5.15 5.92 1.85
C MET A 114 6.34 6.44 2.66
N ASN A 115 7.55 6.15 2.23
CA ASN A 115 8.79 6.64 2.84
C ASN A 115 9.01 8.15 2.70
N SER A 116 8.39 8.78 1.70
CA SER A 116 8.45 10.23 1.45
C SER A 116 7.29 10.99 2.08
N ALA A 117 6.33 10.29 2.65
CA ALA A 117 5.20 10.90 3.34
C ALA A 117 5.62 11.47 4.71
N ALA A 118 4.91 12.49 5.19
CA ALA A 118 5.11 13.01 6.53
C ALA A 118 4.87 11.92 7.58
N PRO A 119 5.58 11.92 8.73
CA PRO A 119 5.40 10.90 9.77
C PRO A 119 3.97 10.74 10.26
N SER A 120 3.19 11.83 10.34
CA SER A 120 1.77 11.79 10.68
C SER A 120 0.90 11.09 9.65
N VAL A 121 1.24 11.20 8.37
CA VAL A 121 0.58 10.48 7.27
C VAL A 121 0.93 9.00 7.32
N GLN A 122 2.19 8.67 7.54
CA GLN A 122 2.63 7.27 7.72
C GLN A 122 1.91 6.59 8.87
N ALA A 123 1.76 7.30 9.99
CA ALA A 123 1.05 6.78 11.16
C ALA A 123 -0.46 6.61 10.91
N ALA A 124 -1.07 7.45 10.07
CA ALA A 124 -2.48 7.35 9.71
C ALA A 124 -2.76 6.20 8.74
N ALA A 125 -1.80 5.91 7.86
CA ALA A 125 -1.92 4.84 6.86
C ALA A 125 -1.74 3.45 7.44
#